data_6b10e7f9f8c815e72ee52d45c196238b
#
_entry.id   6b10e7f9f8c815e72ee52d45c196238b
#
_cell.length_a   1.000
_cell.length_b   1.000
_cell.length_c   1.000
_cell.angle_alpha   90.00
_cell.angle_beta   90.00
_cell.angle_gamma   90.00
#
_symmetry.space_group_name_H-M   'P 1'
#
loop_
_entity.id
_entity.type
_entity.pdbx_description
1 polymer ?
#
loop_
_entity_poly.entity_id
_entity_poly.type
_entity_poly.pdbx_seq_one_letter_code
_entity_poly.pdbx_strand_id
1 'polypeptide(L)' 'MNTKSSQAATRAELEARETELVKREQKLVADLQGAHDTDLEEQAIERESDDVWDALLMQTRRELAEVRAALLRL' A
#
# COMPACT_ATOMS: atom_id res chain seq x y z
N MET A 1 17.80 28.98 7.26
CA MET A 1 17.41 27.62 6.92
C MET A 1 16.99 27.58 5.46
N ASN A 2 17.47 26.62 4.73
CA ASN A 2 17.21 26.54 3.29
C ASN A 2 15.93 25.77 3.03
N THR A 3 14.88 26.47 2.62
CA THR A 3 13.56 25.89 2.35
C THR A 3 13.60 24.84 1.24
N LYS A 4 14.43 25.05 0.22
CA LYS A 4 14.56 24.08 -0.88
C LYS A 4 15.17 22.78 -0.42
N SER A 5 16.16 22.81 0.47
CA SER A 5 16.75 21.59 1.01
C SER A 5 15.73 20.80 1.81
N SER A 6 14.92 21.49 2.62
CA SER A 6 13.85 20.85 3.40
C SER A 6 12.81 20.21 2.50
N GLN A 7 12.40 20.90 1.43
CA GLN A 7 11.44 20.38 0.47
C GLN A 7 12.00 19.19 -0.28
N ALA A 8 13.27 19.22 -0.67
CA ALA A 8 13.90 18.12 -1.38
C ALA A 8 13.99 16.86 -0.50
N ALA A 9 14.36 17.03 0.78
CA ALA A 9 14.40 15.94 1.74
C ALA A 9 13.00 15.35 1.95
N THR A 10 12.00 16.20 2.10
CA THR A 10 10.61 15.78 2.27
C THR A 10 10.11 15.03 1.03
N ARG A 11 10.43 15.54 -0.15
CA ARG A 11 10.07 14.86 -1.40
C ARG A 11 10.70 13.47 -1.47
N ALA A 12 11.98 13.37 -1.17
CA ALA A 12 12.68 12.08 -1.19
C ALA A 12 12.05 11.09 -0.22
N GLU A 13 11.69 11.54 0.98
CA GLU A 13 11.03 10.71 1.97
C GLU A 13 9.65 10.25 1.49
N LEU A 14 8.88 11.16 0.90
CA LEU A 14 7.56 10.82 0.36
C LEU A 14 7.65 9.86 -0.82
N GLU A 15 8.63 10.06 -1.70
CA GLU A 15 8.84 9.17 -2.85
C GLU A 15 9.25 7.77 -2.38
N ALA A 16 10.11 7.69 -1.37
CA ALA A 16 10.49 6.41 -0.78
C ALA A 16 9.29 5.72 -0.16
N ARG A 17 8.45 6.47 0.55
CA ARG A 17 7.22 5.96 1.15
C ARG A 17 6.25 5.47 0.08
N GLU A 18 6.11 6.23 -0.99
CA GLU A 18 5.27 5.84 -2.12
C GLU A 18 5.71 4.50 -2.69
N THR A 19 7.01 4.33 -2.91
CA THR A 19 7.57 3.10 -3.44
C THR A 19 7.26 1.91 -2.51
N GLU A 20 7.43 2.09 -1.20
CA GLU A 20 7.12 1.06 -0.23
C GLU A 20 5.64 0.67 -0.25
N LEU A 21 4.77 1.67 -0.33
CA LEU A 21 3.33 1.44 -0.34
C LEU A 21 2.88 0.76 -1.63
N VAL A 22 3.46 1.12 -2.77
CA VAL A 22 3.17 0.44 -4.04
C VAL A 22 3.59 -1.02 -3.97
N LYS A 23 4.76 -1.31 -3.41
CA LYS A 23 5.22 -2.69 -3.25
C LYS A 23 4.28 -3.48 -2.34
N ARG A 24 3.85 -2.87 -1.25
CA ARG A 24 2.91 -3.50 -0.31
C ARG A 24 1.57 -3.79 -1.00
N GLU A 25 1.07 -2.82 -1.76
CA GLU A 25 -0.17 -2.98 -2.51
C GLU A 25 -0.07 -4.16 -3.49
N GLN A 26 1.01 -4.21 -4.26
CA GLN A 26 1.23 -5.28 -5.22
C GLN A 26 1.29 -6.65 -4.56
N LYS A 27 1.97 -6.73 -3.42
CA LYS A 27 2.07 -7.97 -2.66
C LYS A 27 0.72 -8.40 -2.12
N LEU A 28 -0.05 -7.46 -1.57
CA LEU A 28 -1.38 -7.76 -1.02
C LEU A 28 -2.33 -8.24 -2.12
N VAL A 29 -2.29 -7.59 -3.28
CA VAL A 29 -3.11 -8.00 -4.43
C VAL A 29 -2.70 -9.40 -4.89
N ALA A 30 -1.40 -9.67 -4.99
CA ALA A 30 -0.91 -10.99 -5.39
C ALA A 30 -1.32 -12.08 -4.40
N ASP A 31 -1.22 -11.78 -3.10
CA ASP A 31 -1.60 -12.72 -2.05
C ASP A 31 -3.11 -13.02 -2.11
N LEU A 32 -3.93 -11.99 -2.34
CA LEU A 32 -5.37 -12.18 -2.48
C LEU A 32 -5.72 -13.01 -3.71
N GLN A 33 -5.05 -12.77 -4.83
CA GLN A 33 -5.26 -13.53 -6.05
C GLN A 33 -4.81 -14.98 -5.87
N GLY A 34 -3.68 -15.19 -5.19
CA GLY A 34 -3.19 -16.52 -4.90
C GLY A 34 -4.15 -17.31 -4.00
N ALA A 35 -4.76 -16.62 -3.02
CA ALA A 35 -5.73 -17.25 -2.13
C ALA A 35 -6.97 -17.75 -2.89
N HIS A 36 -7.37 -17.03 -3.93
CA HIS A 36 -8.55 -17.43 -4.73
C HIS A 36 -8.29 -18.63 -5.63
N ASP A 37 -7.03 -19.00 -5.83
CA ASP A 37 -6.66 -20.15 -6.65
C ASP A 37 -6.49 -21.45 -5.84
N THR A 38 -6.75 -21.42 -4.53
CA THR A 38 -6.61 -22.57 -3.66
C THR A 38 -7.90 -23.37 -3.55
N ASP A 39 -7.82 -24.57 -2.93
CA ASP A 39 -8.94 -25.49 -2.78
C ASP A 39 -10.12 -24.87 -2.01
N LEU A 40 -11.33 -25.41 -2.28
CA LEU A 40 -12.55 -24.93 -1.64
C LEU A 40 -12.50 -24.99 -0.11
N GLU A 41 -11.83 -26.00 0.45
CA GLU A 41 -11.68 -26.10 1.90
C GLU A 41 -10.80 -24.98 2.46
N GLU A 42 -9.75 -24.67 1.74
CA GLU A 42 -8.87 -23.57 2.12
C GLU A 42 -9.54 -22.22 1.94
N GLN A 43 -10.39 -22.10 0.91
CA GLN A 43 -11.16 -20.87 0.69
C GLN A 43 -12.08 -20.54 1.85
N ALA A 44 -12.68 -21.55 2.50
CA ALA A 44 -13.55 -21.33 3.62
C ALA A 44 -12.80 -20.77 4.83
N ILE A 45 -11.56 -21.21 5.03
CA ILE A 45 -10.70 -20.70 6.10
C ILE A 45 -10.17 -19.33 5.74
N GLU A 46 -9.85 -19.12 4.47
CA GLU A 46 -9.25 -17.89 3.99
C GLU A 46 -10.22 -16.72 3.92
N ARG A 47 -11.52 -16.93 3.99
CA ARG A 47 -12.50 -15.84 3.99
C ARG A 47 -12.26 -14.86 5.13
N GLU A 48 -11.91 -15.35 6.30
CA GLU A 48 -11.58 -14.48 7.43
C GLU A 48 -10.28 -13.74 7.16
N SER A 49 -9.32 -14.43 6.54
CA SER A 49 -8.05 -13.81 6.13
C SER A 49 -8.25 -12.78 5.03
N ASP A 50 -9.18 -13.06 4.08
CA ASP A 50 -9.48 -12.13 3.00
C ASP A 50 -10.00 -10.79 3.53
N ASP A 51 -10.84 -10.81 4.56
CA ASP A 51 -11.32 -9.57 5.18
C ASP A 51 -10.19 -8.75 5.76
N VAL A 52 -9.21 -9.41 6.38
CA VAL A 52 -8.02 -8.75 6.93
C VAL A 52 -7.17 -8.19 5.80
N TRP A 53 -6.93 -9.00 4.75
CA TRP A 53 -6.15 -8.56 3.59
C TRP A 53 -6.81 -7.40 2.86
N ASP A 54 -8.14 -7.45 2.71
CA ASP A 54 -8.89 -6.35 2.10
C ASP A 54 -8.76 -5.08 2.91
N ALA A 55 -8.87 -5.16 4.23
CA ALA A 55 -8.71 -4.01 5.10
C ALA A 55 -7.30 -3.42 4.99
N LEU A 56 -6.27 -4.28 4.95
CA LEU A 56 -4.90 -3.85 4.78
C LEU A 56 -4.68 -3.19 3.41
N LEU A 57 -5.29 -3.75 2.37
CA LEU A 57 -5.17 -3.20 1.02
C LEU A 57 -5.83 -1.83 0.95
N MET A 58 -7.02 -1.68 1.52
CA MET A 58 -7.71 -0.39 1.56
C MET A 58 -6.90 0.64 2.35
N GLN A 59 -6.34 0.24 3.48
CA GLN A 59 -5.50 1.13 4.28
C GLN A 59 -4.26 1.55 3.50
N THR A 60 -3.62 0.60 2.83
CA THR A 60 -2.42 0.87 2.02
C THR A 60 -2.75 1.84 0.90
N ARG A 61 -3.86 1.64 0.22
CA ARG A 61 -4.30 2.54 -0.86
C ARG A 61 -4.64 3.94 -0.35
N ARG A 62 -5.20 4.03 0.84
CA ARG A 62 -5.49 5.32 1.48
C ARG A 62 -4.20 6.06 1.80
N GLU A 63 -3.24 5.37 2.41
CA GLU A 63 -1.94 5.97 2.70
C GLU A 63 -1.23 6.41 1.43
N LEU A 64 -1.32 5.59 0.38
CA LEU A 64 -0.71 5.91 -0.90
C LEU A 64 -1.33 7.17 -1.50
N ALA A 65 -2.66 7.30 -1.43
CA ALA A 65 -3.35 8.49 -1.90
C ALA A 65 -2.91 9.74 -1.13
N GLU A 66 -2.73 9.62 0.19
CA GLU A 66 -2.26 10.73 1.03
C GLU A 66 -0.84 11.14 0.66
N VAL A 67 0.05 10.16 0.45
CA VAL A 67 1.43 10.44 0.05
C VAL A 67 1.46 11.12 -1.31
N ARG A 68 0.68 10.63 -2.26
CA ARG A 68 0.61 11.24 -3.61
C ARG A 68 0.05 12.65 -3.56
N ALA A 69 -0.97 12.89 -2.73
CA ALA A 69 -1.50 14.23 -2.53
C ALA A 69 -0.46 15.18 -1.94
N ALA A 70 0.31 14.69 -0.98
CA ALA A 70 1.39 15.47 -0.38
C ALA A 70 2.48 15.80 -1.41
N LEU A 71 2.83 14.84 -2.28
CA LEU A 71 3.81 15.07 -3.35
C LEU A 71 3.32 16.13 -4.33
N LEU A 72 2.02 16.15 -4.63
CA LEU A 72 1.45 17.16 -5.53
C LEU A 72 1.50 18.57 -4.95
N ARG A 73 1.53 18.68 -3.61
CA ARG A 73 1.62 19.98 -2.94
C ARG A 73 3.04 20.54 -2.92
N LEU A 74 4.03 19.71 -3.11
CA LEU A 74 5.41 20.14 -3.18
C LEU A 74 5.73 20.67 -4.58
#